data_8b1a42a30e9d7260c38ad32dfcdf5cd2
#
_entry.id   8b1a42a30e9d7260c38ad32dfcdf5cd2
#
_cell.length_a   1.000
_cell.length_b   1.000
_cell.length_c   1.000
_cell.angle_alpha   90.00
_cell.angle_beta   90.00
_cell.angle_gamma   90.00
#
_symmetry.space_group_name_H-M   'P 1'
#
loop_
_entity.id
_entity.type
_entity.pdbx_description
1 polymer ?
#
loop_
_entity_poly.entity_id
_entity_poly.type
_entity_poly.pdbx_seq_one_letter_code
_entity_poly.pdbx_strand_id
1 'polypeptide(L)'
;MVTMLSGAAIMDGSLFVVSANVKTPQAQDREHMLAAQMIGLRNMLVVQNKIDVVDRTRAKANYEEIKEFTKGTSAENAPIIPVSAQHKLNMDVLIWAIQEKIPTPKRDQSIDSRMSVLRSFDVNRPGTQVEELVGGVVGGSIVQGLFKKGDEIEIRPGIKTDTGGKVAYESLIARVGALQAGGGDVKQATPGGLVAVGTDLDPSVTKSDGLVGNVVGRAGTLPTTLEKVSLDVDLFEKAVGTEQLVAVQKIRSNEPLVLNAGTAVTSGIVISAREDIADVSLKKPICAEVGSKVALSRRIGESWRLIGFGTIR
;
A
#
# COMPACT_ATOMS: atom_id res chain seq x y z
N MET A 1 -4.09 10.45 0.73
CA MET A 1 -3.74 9.77 -0.53
C MET A 1 -2.46 8.93 -0.44
N VAL A 2 -1.29 9.51 -0.21
CA VAL A 2 0.01 8.78 -0.20
C VAL A 2 0.01 7.56 0.73
N THR A 3 -0.43 7.71 1.98
CA THR A 3 -0.53 6.61 2.96
C THR A 3 -1.53 5.52 2.54
N MET A 4 -2.63 5.92 1.91
CA MET A 4 -3.64 4.98 1.41
C MET A 4 -3.06 4.11 0.29
N LEU A 5 -2.31 4.69 -0.65
CA LEU A 5 -1.68 3.95 -1.75
C LEU A 5 -0.71 2.88 -1.25
N SER A 6 0.10 3.18 -0.22
CA SER A 6 1.02 2.19 0.35
C SER A 6 0.29 1.01 1.01
N GLY A 7 -0.83 1.27 1.70
CA GLY A 7 -1.67 0.21 2.24
C GLY A 7 -2.41 -0.58 1.17
N ALA A 8 -2.88 0.10 0.12
CA ALA A 8 -3.62 -0.53 -0.97
C ALA A 8 -2.76 -1.48 -1.83
N ALA A 9 -1.44 -1.28 -1.86
CA ALA A 9 -0.51 -2.09 -2.65
C ALA A 9 -0.48 -3.59 -2.29
N ILE A 10 -1.01 -3.96 -1.12
CA ILE A 10 -1.08 -5.36 -0.66
C ILE A 10 -2.50 -5.94 -0.69
N MET A 11 -3.48 -5.20 -1.20
CA MET A 11 -4.88 -5.63 -1.22
C MET A 11 -5.18 -6.53 -2.41
N ASP A 12 -5.93 -7.60 -2.19
CA ASP A 12 -6.41 -8.52 -3.22
C ASP A 12 -7.87 -8.24 -3.61
N GLY A 13 -8.59 -7.52 -2.75
CA GLY A 13 -9.95 -7.06 -2.97
C GLY A 13 -10.27 -5.86 -2.08
N SER A 14 -11.37 -5.18 -2.36
CA SER A 14 -11.76 -4.00 -1.59
C SER A 14 -13.27 -3.88 -1.36
N LEU A 15 -13.60 -3.30 -0.22
CA LEU A 15 -14.93 -2.79 0.08
C LEU A 15 -14.89 -1.27 -0.09
N PHE A 16 -15.55 -0.75 -1.12
CA PHE A 16 -15.70 0.68 -1.35
C PHE A 16 -16.90 1.19 -0.58
N VAL A 17 -16.65 1.80 0.58
CA VAL A 17 -17.71 2.19 1.51
C VAL A 17 -18.13 3.63 1.28
N VAL A 18 -19.42 3.83 0.98
CA VAL A 18 -20.05 5.12 0.74
C VAL A 18 -21.16 5.35 1.77
N SER A 19 -21.33 6.57 2.21
CA SER A 19 -22.38 6.92 3.20
C SER A 19 -23.66 7.41 2.52
N ALA A 20 -24.80 6.79 2.82
CA ALA A 20 -26.08 7.08 2.19
C ALA A 20 -26.59 8.52 2.44
N ASN A 21 -26.16 9.17 3.52
CA ASN A 21 -26.62 10.50 3.91
C ASN A 21 -25.88 11.65 3.17
N VAL A 22 -24.82 11.36 2.42
CA VAL A 22 -24.06 12.35 1.65
C VAL A 22 -24.20 12.11 0.15
N LYS A 23 -24.07 13.16 -0.65
CA LYS A 23 -24.09 13.04 -2.10
C LYS A 23 -22.82 12.30 -2.58
N THR A 24 -22.99 11.33 -3.46
CA THR A 24 -21.90 10.55 -4.06
C THR A 24 -21.70 10.96 -5.53
N PRO A 25 -20.45 11.10 -6.01
CA PRO A 25 -19.20 10.96 -5.27
C PRO A 25 -18.76 12.25 -4.57
N GLN A 26 -18.11 12.09 -3.41
CA GLN A 26 -17.29 13.14 -2.80
C GLN A 26 -15.91 13.22 -3.51
N ALA A 27 -15.15 14.29 -3.28
CA ALA A 27 -13.79 14.42 -3.82
C ALA A 27 -12.89 13.23 -3.44
N GLN A 28 -12.99 12.78 -2.20
CA GLN A 28 -12.23 11.66 -1.66
C GLN A 28 -12.64 10.32 -2.30
N ASP A 29 -13.93 10.14 -2.62
CA ASP A 29 -14.41 8.92 -3.30
C ASP A 29 -13.74 8.77 -4.68
N ARG A 30 -13.61 9.88 -5.43
CA ARG A 30 -12.90 9.89 -6.73
C ARG A 30 -11.43 9.52 -6.58
N GLU A 31 -10.76 10.08 -5.56
CA GLU A 31 -9.35 9.75 -5.26
C GLU A 31 -9.17 8.27 -4.96
N HIS A 32 -10.02 7.70 -4.11
CA HIS A 32 -9.94 6.30 -3.71
C HIS A 32 -10.25 5.35 -4.86
N MET A 33 -11.27 5.65 -5.66
CA MET A 33 -11.62 4.84 -6.83
C MET A 33 -10.48 4.82 -7.85
N LEU A 34 -9.91 5.98 -8.15
CA LEU A 34 -8.79 6.06 -9.08
C LEU A 34 -7.56 5.31 -8.55
N ALA A 35 -7.26 5.45 -7.26
CA ALA A 35 -6.15 4.71 -6.65
C ALA A 35 -6.36 3.19 -6.73
N ALA A 36 -7.58 2.71 -6.48
CA ALA A 36 -7.93 1.29 -6.61
C ALA A 36 -7.74 0.79 -8.06
N GLN A 37 -8.17 1.58 -9.05
CA GLN A 37 -7.95 1.27 -10.47
C GLN A 37 -6.47 1.18 -10.83
N MET A 38 -5.64 2.11 -10.33
CA MET A 38 -4.21 2.18 -10.63
C MET A 38 -3.44 0.96 -10.13
N ILE A 39 -3.73 0.50 -8.91
CA ILE A 39 -3.11 -0.71 -8.36
C ILE A 39 -3.69 -1.99 -8.95
N GLY A 40 -4.67 -1.87 -9.86
CA GLY A 40 -5.27 -3.00 -10.57
C GLY A 40 -6.27 -3.79 -9.73
N LEU A 41 -6.87 -3.21 -8.69
CA LEU A 41 -7.92 -3.86 -7.91
C LEU A 41 -9.17 -4.07 -8.78
N ARG A 42 -9.52 -5.33 -8.99
CA ARG A 42 -10.68 -5.76 -9.79
C ARG A 42 -11.79 -6.37 -8.95
N ASN A 43 -11.43 -6.99 -7.81
CA ASN A 43 -12.38 -7.63 -6.92
C ASN A 43 -12.89 -6.59 -5.92
N MET A 44 -14.01 -5.95 -6.27
CA MET A 44 -14.57 -4.86 -5.48
C MET A 44 -16.04 -5.13 -5.15
N LEU A 45 -16.44 -4.69 -3.96
CA LEU A 45 -17.82 -4.55 -3.53
C LEU A 45 -18.05 -3.09 -3.16
N VAL A 46 -19.22 -2.55 -3.50
CA VAL A 46 -19.62 -1.22 -3.03
C VAL A 46 -20.58 -1.39 -1.86
N VAL A 47 -20.29 -0.73 -0.76
CA VAL A 47 -21.10 -0.80 0.47
C VAL A 47 -21.76 0.55 0.69
N GLN A 48 -23.07 0.60 0.51
CA GLN A 48 -23.90 1.76 0.85
C GLN A 48 -24.23 1.71 2.35
N ASN A 49 -23.40 2.35 3.17
CA ASN A 49 -23.57 2.31 4.62
C ASN A 49 -24.44 3.45 5.15
N LYS A 50 -24.87 3.35 6.41
CA LYS A 50 -25.70 4.33 7.12
C LYS A 50 -27.09 4.50 6.52
N ILE A 51 -27.69 3.43 6.00
CA ILE A 51 -29.06 3.49 5.45
C ILE A 51 -30.12 3.73 6.55
N ASP A 52 -29.76 3.53 7.81
CA ASP A 52 -30.59 3.77 8.99
C ASP A 52 -30.79 5.26 9.31
N VAL A 53 -29.91 6.15 8.85
CA VAL A 53 -29.99 7.61 9.13
C VAL A 53 -30.69 8.40 8.03
N VAL A 54 -31.23 7.73 7.00
CA VAL A 54 -31.88 8.35 5.86
C VAL A 54 -33.23 7.70 5.57
N ASP A 55 -34.13 8.43 4.93
CA ASP A 55 -35.37 7.85 4.41
C ASP A 55 -35.14 6.98 3.17
N ARG A 56 -36.17 6.23 2.79
CA ARG A 56 -36.12 5.32 1.63
C ARG A 56 -35.85 6.06 0.32
N THR A 57 -36.32 7.30 0.18
CA THR A 57 -36.15 8.12 -1.02
C THR A 57 -34.70 8.52 -1.19
N ARG A 58 -34.08 9.01 -0.12
CA ARG A 58 -32.66 9.39 -0.11
C ARG A 58 -31.77 8.16 -0.33
N ALA A 59 -32.07 7.04 0.31
CA ALA A 59 -31.29 5.81 0.13
C ALA A 59 -31.31 5.33 -1.35
N LYS A 60 -32.49 5.37 -2.01
CA LYS A 60 -32.59 5.06 -3.43
C LYS A 60 -31.85 6.06 -4.31
N ALA A 61 -31.98 7.36 -4.05
CA ALA A 61 -31.27 8.39 -4.81
C ALA A 61 -29.75 8.20 -4.72
N ASN A 62 -29.24 7.93 -3.52
CA ASN A 62 -27.79 7.65 -3.32
C ASN A 62 -27.37 6.35 -4.02
N TYR A 63 -28.20 5.32 -4.05
CA TYR A 63 -27.91 4.10 -4.81
C TYR A 63 -27.72 4.40 -6.31
N GLU A 64 -28.54 5.23 -6.91
CA GLU A 64 -28.40 5.63 -8.32
C GLU A 64 -27.18 6.57 -8.52
N GLU A 65 -26.87 7.45 -7.55
CA GLU A 65 -25.63 8.23 -7.56
C GLU A 65 -24.38 7.31 -7.57
N ILE A 66 -24.37 6.23 -6.77
CA ILE A 66 -23.29 5.23 -6.74
C ILE A 66 -23.17 4.53 -8.10
N LYS A 67 -24.28 4.05 -8.68
CA LYS A 67 -24.29 3.41 -9.98
C LYS A 67 -23.72 4.30 -11.08
N GLU A 68 -24.09 5.57 -11.08
CA GLU A 68 -23.57 6.51 -12.07
C GLU A 68 -22.07 6.78 -11.86
N PHE A 69 -21.63 6.88 -10.60
CA PHE A 69 -20.22 7.10 -10.25
C PHE A 69 -19.33 5.91 -10.62
N THR A 70 -19.82 4.70 -10.51
CA THR A 70 -19.03 3.49 -10.79
C THR A 70 -18.92 3.16 -12.29
N LYS A 71 -19.72 3.76 -13.17
CA LYS A 71 -19.62 3.56 -14.63
C LYS A 71 -18.24 3.89 -15.16
N GLY A 72 -17.69 3.03 -16.01
CA GLY A 72 -16.36 3.16 -16.58
C GLY A 72 -15.21 2.98 -15.57
N THR A 73 -15.50 2.56 -14.33
CA THR A 73 -14.49 2.27 -13.32
C THR A 73 -14.30 0.77 -13.11
N SER A 74 -13.29 0.38 -12.30
CA SER A 74 -13.10 -1.02 -11.90
C SER A 74 -14.26 -1.57 -11.06
N ALA A 75 -15.15 -0.72 -10.56
CA ALA A 75 -16.32 -1.07 -9.76
C ALA A 75 -17.63 -1.08 -10.57
N GLU A 76 -17.61 -0.92 -11.90
CA GLU A 76 -18.83 -0.83 -12.72
C GLU A 76 -19.77 -2.02 -12.52
N ASN A 77 -19.24 -3.21 -12.43
CA ASN A 77 -20.00 -4.44 -12.24
C ASN A 77 -19.98 -4.93 -10.78
N ALA A 78 -19.47 -4.12 -9.85
CA ALA A 78 -19.43 -4.48 -8.44
C ALA A 78 -20.84 -4.44 -7.83
N PRO A 79 -21.27 -5.45 -7.07
CA PRO A 79 -22.54 -5.39 -6.37
C PRO A 79 -22.54 -4.26 -5.35
N ILE A 80 -23.65 -3.53 -5.28
CA ILE A 80 -23.88 -2.46 -4.30
C ILE A 80 -24.75 -3.02 -3.19
N ILE A 81 -24.23 -3.07 -1.97
CA ILE A 81 -24.90 -3.69 -0.82
C ILE A 81 -25.27 -2.59 0.19
N PRO A 82 -26.57 -2.30 0.36
CA PRO A 82 -27.02 -1.36 1.37
C PRO A 82 -26.94 -2.01 2.77
N VAL A 83 -26.27 -1.34 3.71
CA VAL A 83 -26.05 -1.83 5.08
C VAL A 83 -26.28 -0.74 6.13
N SER A 84 -26.56 -1.15 7.34
CA SER A 84 -26.32 -0.35 8.55
C SER A 84 -25.33 -1.11 9.43
N ALA A 85 -24.08 -0.67 9.45
CA ALA A 85 -23.07 -1.28 10.31
C ALA A 85 -23.42 -1.12 11.80
N GLN A 86 -24.02 0.03 12.17
CA GLN A 86 -24.47 0.33 13.54
C GLN A 86 -25.53 -0.67 14.03
N HIS A 87 -26.51 -0.98 13.18
CA HIS A 87 -27.62 -1.88 13.50
C HIS A 87 -27.42 -3.31 12.99
N LYS A 88 -26.24 -3.61 12.42
CA LYS A 88 -25.89 -4.92 11.82
C LYS A 88 -26.86 -5.38 10.73
N LEU A 89 -27.56 -4.44 10.06
CA LEU A 89 -28.50 -4.75 8.97
C LEU A 89 -27.75 -5.13 7.70
N ASN A 90 -28.16 -6.23 7.07
CA ASN A 90 -27.56 -6.83 5.86
C ASN A 90 -26.06 -7.19 5.97
N MET A 91 -25.55 -7.41 7.17
CA MET A 91 -24.15 -7.83 7.36
C MET A 91 -23.92 -9.27 6.90
N ASP A 92 -24.92 -10.14 7.01
CA ASP A 92 -24.91 -11.49 6.47
C ASP A 92 -24.79 -11.49 4.95
N VAL A 93 -25.55 -10.64 4.26
CA VAL A 93 -25.47 -10.44 2.81
C VAL A 93 -24.10 -9.91 2.40
N LEU A 94 -23.55 -8.96 3.16
CA LEU A 94 -22.22 -8.43 2.90
C LEU A 94 -21.14 -9.51 3.05
N ILE A 95 -21.19 -10.31 4.11
CA ILE A 95 -20.24 -11.41 4.34
C ILE A 95 -20.34 -12.45 3.22
N TRP A 96 -21.55 -12.84 2.84
CA TRP A 96 -21.76 -13.75 1.72
C TRP A 96 -21.17 -13.19 0.41
N ALA A 97 -21.42 -11.90 0.12
CA ALA A 97 -20.90 -11.27 -1.08
C ALA A 97 -19.35 -11.17 -1.08
N ILE A 98 -18.72 -10.96 0.07
CA ILE A 98 -17.25 -11.00 0.20
C ILE A 98 -16.72 -12.36 -0.22
N GLN A 99 -17.31 -13.45 0.33
CA GLN A 99 -16.87 -14.81 0.02
C GLN A 99 -17.08 -15.18 -1.44
N GLU A 100 -18.18 -14.72 -2.05
CA GLU A 100 -18.54 -15.04 -3.41
C GLU A 100 -17.76 -14.23 -4.45
N LYS A 101 -17.51 -12.95 -4.19
CA LYS A 101 -16.98 -11.99 -5.16
C LYS A 101 -15.52 -11.62 -4.98
N ILE A 102 -14.92 -11.92 -3.83
CA ILE A 102 -13.50 -11.67 -3.55
C ILE A 102 -12.81 -13.03 -3.38
N PRO A 103 -12.33 -13.65 -4.47
CA PRO A 103 -11.68 -14.94 -4.39
C PRO A 103 -10.34 -14.84 -3.67
N THR A 104 -10.02 -15.86 -2.88
CA THR A 104 -8.69 -15.97 -2.28
C THR A 104 -7.64 -16.14 -3.39
N PRO A 105 -6.64 -15.26 -3.48
CA PRO A 105 -5.65 -15.33 -4.53
C PRO A 105 -4.77 -16.58 -4.38
N LYS A 106 -4.48 -17.23 -5.51
CA LYS A 106 -3.52 -18.32 -5.56
C LYS A 106 -2.12 -17.72 -5.66
N ARG A 107 -1.30 -17.89 -4.63
CA ARG A 107 0.09 -17.42 -4.58
C ARG A 107 1.04 -18.61 -4.56
N ASP A 108 2.14 -18.49 -5.31
CA ASP A 108 3.14 -19.54 -5.38
C ASP A 108 3.96 -19.54 -4.08
N GLN A 109 3.94 -20.67 -3.39
CA GLN A 109 4.67 -20.90 -2.14
C GLN A 109 6.02 -21.60 -2.38
N SER A 110 6.30 -22.06 -3.61
CA SER A 110 7.52 -22.80 -3.96
C SER A 110 8.70 -21.93 -4.34
N ILE A 111 8.44 -20.65 -4.62
CA ILE A 111 9.47 -19.65 -4.98
C ILE A 111 10.03 -18.97 -3.75
N ASP A 112 11.12 -18.21 -3.92
CA ASP A 112 11.75 -17.46 -2.84
C ASP A 112 10.77 -16.50 -2.17
N SER A 113 10.83 -16.48 -0.83
CA SER A 113 9.90 -15.71 -0.02
C SER A 113 10.08 -14.21 -0.21
N ARG A 114 8.94 -13.48 -0.25
CA ARG A 114 8.92 -12.01 -0.29
C ARG A 114 7.74 -11.47 0.50
N MET A 115 8.02 -10.48 1.34
CA MET A 115 7.04 -9.77 2.15
C MET A 115 7.25 -8.26 2.01
N SER A 116 6.16 -7.53 1.83
CA SER A 116 6.17 -6.06 1.88
C SER A 116 5.93 -5.58 3.31
N VAL A 117 6.81 -4.73 3.84
CA VAL A 117 6.73 -4.21 5.21
C VAL A 117 5.76 -3.03 5.28
N LEU A 118 4.76 -3.15 6.13
CA LEU A 118 3.76 -2.11 6.42
C LEU A 118 3.97 -1.46 7.78
N ARG A 119 4.51 -2.21 8.71
CA ARG A 119 4.78 -1.77 10.08
C ARG A 119 6.11 -2.33 10.56
N SER A 120 6.77 -1.62 11.44
CA SER A 120 7.85 -2.18 12.25
C SER A 120 7.82 -1.57 13.64
N PHE A 121 8.12 -2.37 14.65
CA PHE A 121 8.00 -1.93 16.03
C PHE A 121 8.89 -2.72 16.98
N ASP A 122 9.18 -2.08 18.10
CA ASP A 122 9.77 -2.69 19.28
C ASP A 122 8.65 -3.17 20.18
N VAL A 123 8.68 -4.43 20.58
CA VAL A 123 7.67 -5.05 21.47
C VAL A 123 8.10 -5.10 22.93
N ASN A 124 9.32 -4.64 23.23
CA ASN A 124 9.85 -4.62 24.58
C ASN A 124 9.14 -3.55 25.41
N ARG A 125 8.91 -3.85 26.69
CA ARG A 125 8.35 -2.87 27.62
C ARG A 125 9.43 -1.89 28.06
N PRO A 126 9.10 -0.63 28.34
CA PRO A 126 10.03 0.29 28.94
C PRO A 126 10.60 -0.27 30.25
N GLY A 127 11.92 -0.26 30.39
CA GLY A 127 12.63 -0.80 31.56
C GLY A 127 13.00 -2.28 31.50
N THR A 128 12.73 -2.98 30.37
CA THR A 128 13.23 -4.34 30.16
C THR A 128 14.77 -4.34 30.18
N GLN A 129 15.37 -5.29 30.91
CA GLN A 129 16.82 -5.44 30.96
C GLN A 129 17.37 -5.88 29.61
N VAL A 130 18.63 -5.52 29.31
CA VAL A 130 19.24 -5.76 27.99
C VAL A 130 19.26 -7.25 27.63
N GLU A 131 19.50 -8.10 28.65
CA GLU A 131 19.55 -9.56 28.49
C GLU A 131 18.19 -10.21 28.21
N GLU A 132 17.10 -9.48 28.50
CA GLU A 132 15.71 -9.94 28.30
C GLU A 132 15.07 -9.35 27.05
N LEU A 133 15.81 -8.46 26.33
CA LEU A 133 15.27 -7.86 25.10
C LEU A 133 15.01 -8.92 24.04
N VAL A 134 13.81 -8.90 23.50
CA VAL A 134 13.50 -9.60 22.26
C VAL A 134 13.80 -8.70 21.08
N GLY A 135 14.20 -9.30 19.97
CA GLY A 135 14.55 -8.55 18.78
C GLY A 135 13.36 -7.82 18.14
N GLY A 136 13.68 -6.94 17.23
CA GLY A 136 12.70 -6.10 16.57
C GLY A 136 11.72 -6.89 15.70
N VAL A 137 10.51 -6.34 15.50
CA VAL A 137 9.43 -6.99 14.74
C VAL A 137 9.13 -6.21 13.47
N VAL A 138 8.97 -6.92 12.35
CA VAL A 138 8.47 -6.39 11.09
C VAL A 138 7.12 -7.02 10.75
N GLY A 139 6.13 -6.20 10.43
CA GLY A 139 4.78 -6.62 10.07
C GLY A 139 4.45 -6.25 8.63
N GLY A 140 3.80 -7.16 7.92
CA GLY A 140 3.45 -6.91 6.53
C GLY A 140 2.64 -8.02 5.90
N SER A 141 2.63 -8.06 4.57
CA SER A 141 1.96 -9.09 3.79
C SER A 141 2.96 -9.87 2.95
N ILE A 142 2.90 -11.19 3.04
CA ILE A 142 3.69 -12.10 2.20
C ILE A 142 3.06 -12.11 0.81
N VAL A 143 3.83 -11.70 -0.21
CA VAL A 143 3.35 -11.65 -1.59
C VAL A 143 3.67 -12.91 -2.37
N GLN A 144 4.69 -13.67 -1.97
CA GLN A 144 5.09 -14.95 -2.56
C GLN A 144 5.96 -15.78 -1.60
N GLY A 145 6.13 -17.06 -1.91
CA GLY A 145 6.93 -17.96 -1.09
C GLY A 145 6.34 -18.20 0.30
N LEU A 146 7.16 -18.58 1.23
CA LEU A 146 6.79 -18.78 2.63
C LEU A 146 7.98 -18.48 3.55
N PHE A 147 7.69 -18.13 4.81
CA PHE A 147 8.69 -17.96 5.87
C PHE A 147 8.54 -19.04 6.92
N LYS A 148 9.66 -19.55 7.42
CA LYS A 148 9.73 -20.48 8.55
C LYS A 148 10.53 -19.86 9.69
N LYS A 149 10.23 -20.29 10.91
CA LYS A 149 11.07 -19.98 12.06
C LYS A 149 12.47 -20.55 11.86
N GLY A 150 13.50 -19.71 12.04
CA GLY A 150 14.89 -20.05 11.82
C GLY A 150 15.45 -19.63 10.46
N ASP A 151 14.60 -19.21 9.51
CA ASP A 151 15.07 -18.76 8.19
C ASP A 151 15.97 -17.51 8.35
N GLU A 152 17.00 -17.43 7.50
CA GLU A 152 17.78 -16.23 7.31
C GLU A 152 17.11 -15.34 6.26
N ILE A 153 16.88 -14.10 6.63
CA ILE A 153 16.18 -13.12 5.81
C ILE A 153 17.03 -11.88 5.58
N GLU A 154 16.79 -11.24 4.44
CA GLU A 154 17.34 -9.93 4.10
C GLU A 154 16.22 -8.90 4.05
N ILE A 155 16.52 -7.67 4.49
CA ILE A 155 15.60 -6.52 4.49
C ILE A 155 16.23 -5.41 3.65
N ARG A 156 15.60 -5.03 2.54
CA ARG A 156 16.04 -3.97 1.62
C ARG A 156 15.01 -2.86 1.46
N PRO A 157 15.44 -1.62 1.29
CA PRO A 157 16.80 -1.09 1.22
C PRO A 157 17.56 -1.11 2.56
N GLY A 158 16.92 -1.43 3.68
CA GLY A 158 17.52 -1.48 5.00
C GLY A 158 17.49 -0.14 5.72
N ILE A 159 18.56 0.18 6.43
CA ILE A 159 18.69 1.40 7.24
C ILE A 159 19.64 2.41 6.62
N LYS A 160 19.40 3.67 6.95
CA LYS A 160 20.29 4.77 6.61
C LYS A 160 21.51 4.73 7.51
N THR A 161 22.69 4.71 6.91
CA THR A 161 23.97 4.86 7.59
C THR A 161 24.65 6.17 7.17
N ASP A 162 25.39 6.79 8.08
CA ASP A 162 26.18 7.99 7.81
C ASP A 162 27.61 7.72 8.25
N THR A 163 28.47 7.53 7.26
CA THR A 163 29.89 7.30 7.51
C THR A 163 30.70 8.46 6.93
N GLY A 164 31.12 9.38 7.81
CA GLY A 164 31.94 10.52 7.41
C GLY A 164 31.24 11.53 6.51
N GLY A 165 29.93 11.75 6.70
CA GLY A 165 29.11 12.68 5.90
C GLY A 165 28.59 12.08 4.59
N LYS A 166 28.92 10.83 4.27
CA LYS A 166 28.34 10.09 3.14
C LYS A 166 27.16 9.25 3.62
N VAL A 167 25.97 9.63 3.19
CA VAL A 167 24.75 8.88 3.45
C VAL A 167 24.68 7.67 2.52
N ALA A 168 24.52 6.49 3.08
CA ALA A 168 24.25 5.25 2.35
C ALA A 168 23.07 4.52 2.98
N TYR A 169 22.55 3.51 2.29
CA TYR A 169 21.57 2.57 2.83
C TYR A 169 22.17 1.18 2.78
N GLU A 170 22.08 0.48 3.89
CA GLU A 170 22.62 -0.86 4.04
C GLU A 170 21.51 -1.85 4.32
N SER A 171 21.48 -2.94 3.54
CA SER A 171 20.56 -4.03 3.80
C SER A 171 20.84 -4.67 5.15
N LEU A 172 19.79 -5.19 5.77
CA LEU A 172 19.90 -5.90 7.04
C LEU A 172 19.75 -7.39 6.80
N ILE A 173 20.61 -8.17 7.43
CA ILE A 173 20.45 -9.62 7.52
C ILE A 173 19.94 -9.94 8.93
N ALA A 174 18.94 -10.79 9.01
CA ALA A 174 18.33 -11.19 10.27
C ALA A 174 17.85 -12.62 10.23
N ARG A 175 17.58 -13.20 11.39
CA ARG A 175 16.98 -14.52 11.53
C ARG A 175 15.55 -14.41 12.04
N VAL A 176 14.66 -15.22 11.46
CA VAL A 176 13.26 -15.32 11.90
C VAL A 176 13.20 -16.05 13.25
N GLY A 177 12.96 -15.33 14.32
CA GLY A 177 12.83 -15.87 15.68
C GLY A 177 11.39 -16.31 16.00
N ALA A 178 10.40 -15.56 15.52
CA ALA A 178 8.99 -15.82 15.75
C ALA A 178 8.15 -15.45 14.53
N LEU A 179 7.01 -16.10 14.37
CA LEU A 179 6.02 -15.78 13.33
C LEU A 179 4.64 -15.76 13.95
N GLN A 180 3.87 -14.71 13.64
CA GLN A 180 2.46 -14.59 14.07
C GLN A 180 1.58 -14.29 12.85
N ALA A 181 0.51 -15.05 12.71
CA ALA A 181 -0.50 -14.88 11.67
C ALA A 181 -1.88 -15.28 12.21
N GLY A 182 -2.95 -14.61 11.76
CA GLY A 182 -4.31 -14.92 12.19
C GLY A 182 -4.55 -14.81 13.71
N GLY A 183 -3.74 -13.99 14.40
CA GLY A 183 -3.87 -13.76 15.85
C GLY A 183 -3.16 -14.80 16.74
N GLY A 184 -2.35 -15.69 16.18
CA GLY A 184 -1.59 -16.68 16.93
C GLY A 184 -0.18 -16.96 16.38
N ASP A 185 0.61 -17.66 17.19
CA ASP A 185 1.95 -18.10 16.79
C ASP A 185 1.85 -19.25 15.78
N VAL A 186 2.70 -19.16 14.73
CA VAL A 186 2.76 -20.18 13.67
C VAL A 186 4.21 -20.65 13.45
N LYS A 187 4.39 -21.89 13.00
CA LYS A 187 5.73 -22.42 12.65
C LYS A 187 6.19 -21.95 11.27
N GLN A 188 5.22 -21.69 10.38
CA GLN A 188 5.46 -21.14 9.06
C GLN A 188 4.34 -20.18 8.69
N ALA A 189 4.66 -19.15 7.92
CA ALA A 189 3.72 -18.16 7.41
C ALA A 189 3.71 -18.21 5.88
N THR A 190 2.51 -18.21 5.30
CA THR A 190 2.26 -18.24 3.86
C THR A 190 1.52 -16.98 3.42
N PRO A 191 1.46 -16.67 2.12
CA PRO A 191 0.64 -15.58 1.63
C PRO A 191 -0.82 -15.70 2.06
N GLY A 192 -1.39 -14.60 2.53
CA GLY A 192 -2.79 -14.53 2.99
C GLY A 192 -2.91 -13.78 4.33
N GLY A 193 -3.27 -12.49 4.27
CA GLY A 193 -3.40 -11.63 5.44
C GLY A 193 -2.08 -11.01 5.91
N LEU A 194 -2.14 -10.45 7.11
CA LEU A 194 -1.00 -9.80 7.74
C LEU A 194 -0.22 -10.79 8.61
N VAL A 195 1.10 -10.70 8.53
CA VAL A 195 2.04 -11.52 9.27
C VAL A 195 3.00 -10.62 10.04
N ALA A 196 3.27 -10.96 11.28
CA ALA A 196 4.36 -10.37 12.05
C ALA A 196 5.54 -11.35 12.11
N VAL A 197 6.72 -10.84 11.81
CA VAL A 197 8.00 -11.57 11.83
C VAL A 197 8.86 -10.96 12.93
N GLY A 198 9.02 -11.69 14.01
CA GLY A 198 9.99 -11.38 15.06
C GLY A 198 11.39 -11.77 14.60
N THR A 199 12.34 -10.88 14.73
CA THR A 199 13.71 -11.04 14.27
C THR A 199 14.71 -10.98 15.42
N ASP A 200 15.97 -11.22 15.15
CA ASP A 200 17.10 -10.99 16.06
C ASP A 200 17.74 -9.59 15.90
N LEU A 201 17.12 -8.70 15.11
CA LEU A 201 17.56 -7.33 14.95
C LEU A 201 17.47 -6.56 16.28
N ASP A 202 18.38 -5.62 16.47
CA ASP A 202 18.25 -4.63 17.54
C ASP A 202 16.88 -3.94 17.46
N PRO A 203 16.08 -3.93 18.55
CA PRO A 203 14.75 -3.33 18.56
C PRO A 203 14.73 -1.86 18.14
N SER A 204 15.82 -1.11 18.35
CA SER A 204 15.94 0.29 17.95
C SER A 204 15.79 0.49 16.44
N VAL A 205 16.18 -0.49 15.64
CA VAL A 205 16.10 -0.46 14.18
C VAL A 205 14.65 -0.53 13.69
N THR A 206 13.81 -1.27 14.42
CA THR A 206 12.39 -1.48 14.05
C THR A 206 11.44 -0.48 14.70
N LYS A 207 11.93 0.28 15.69
CA LYS A 207 11.14 1.25 16.44
C LYS A 207 10.53 2.32 15.53
N SER A 208 9.32 2.76 15.87
CA SER A 208 8.62 3.87 15.21
C SER A 208 8.48 3.72 13.69
N ASP A 209 8.17 2.51 13.23
CA ASP A 209 8.00 2.20 11.82
C ASP A 209 9.26 2.45 10.95
N GLY A 210 10.45 2.35 11.51
CA GLY A 210 11.74 2.65 10.84
C GLY A 210 11.98 1.82 9.57
N LEU A 211 11.41 0.62 9.49
CA LEU A 211 11.54 -0.29 8.34
C LEU A 211 10.32 -0.30 7.41
N VAL A 212 9.35 0.59 7.59
CA VAL A 212 8.19 0.67 6.67
C VAL A 212 8.65 0.99 5.25
N GLY A 213 8.03 0.28 4.29
CA GLY A 213 8.37 0.39 2.87
C GLY A 213 9.58 -0.43 2.45
N ASN A 214 10.18 -1.20 3.36
CA ASN A 214 11.16 -2.22 3.00
C ASN A 214 10.49 -3.47 2.43
N VAL A 215 11.31 -4.30 1.77
CA VAL A 215 10.95 -5.64 1.32
C VAL A 215 11.80 -6.63 2.11
N VAL A 216 11.17 -7.66 2.63
CA VAL A 216 11.83 -8.77 3.35
C VAL A 216 11.73 -10.03 2.50
N GLY A 217 12.80 -10.80 2.43
CA GLY A 217 12.80 -12.07 1.74
C GLY A 217 14.04 -12.90 2.04
N ARG A 218 14.19 -14.01 1.34
CA ARG A 218 15.38 -14.83 1.46
C ARG A 218 16.63 -14.04 1.07
N ALA A 219 17.69 -14.17 1.85
CA ALA A 219 18.94 -13.44 1.61
C ALA A 219 19.48 -13.70 0.18
N GLY A 220 19.87 -12.63 -0.50
CA GLY A 220 20.41 -12.68 -1.86
C GLY A 220 19.38 -12.82 -3.00
N THR A 221 18.07 -12.89 -2.71
CA THR A 221 17.02 -13.06 -3.74
C THR A 221 16.14 -11.83 -3.95
N LEU A 222 16.35 -10.80 -3.15
CA LEU A 222 15.57 -9.57 -3.25
C LEU A 222 15.97 -8.70 -4.46
N PRO A 223 15.03 -7.92 -5.00
CA PRO A 223 15.31 -6.95 -6.05
C PRO A 223 16.40 -5.95 -5.65
N THR A 224 16.97 -5.32 -6.65
CA THR A 224 18.00 -4.29 -6.44
C THR A 224 17.44 -3.09 -5.69
N THR A 225 18.25 -2.50 -4.83
CA THR A 225 17.99 -1.21 -4.22
C THR A 225 18.27 -0.10 -5.21
N LEU A 226 17.27 0.75 -5.48
CA LEU A 226 17.32 1.81 -6.47
C LEU A 226 17.37 3.18 -5.78
N GLU A 227 18.47 3.91 -5.95
CA GLU A 227 18.62 5.31 -5.52
C GLU A 227 18.11 6.29 -6.59
N LYS A 228 18.06 5.84 -7.83
CA LYS A 228 17.52 6.55 -8.98
C LYS A 228 16.62 5.62 -9.75
N VAL A 229 15.54 6.15 -10.29
CA VAL A 229 14.59 5.39 -11.12
C VAL A 229 14.35 6.12 -12.42
N SER A 230 14.32 5.36 -13.51
CA SER A 230 13.82 5.81 -14.81
C SER A 230 12.41 5.26 -14.98
N LEU A 231 11.46 6.12 -15.29
CA LEU A 231 10.03 5.80 -15.33
C LEU A 231 9.46 6.09 -16.71
N ASP A 232 8.75 5.12 -17.27
CA ASP A 232 7.75 5.40 -18.31
C ASP A 232 6.52 5.99 -17.63
N VAL A 233 6.19 7.24 -17.92
CA VAL A 233 5.20 8.04 -17.18
C VAL A 233 3.89 8.11 -17.95
N ASP A 234 2.79 7.83 -17.25
CA ASP A 234 1.42 7.99 -17.71
C ASP A 234 0.69 8.97 -16.77
N LEU A 235 0.45 10.19 -17.26
CA LEU A 235 -0.18 11.27 -16.50
C LEU A 235 -1.68 11.31 -16.74
N PHE A 236 -2.43 11.63 -15.71
CA PHE A 236 -3.85 11.89 -15.83
C PHE A 236 -4.10 13.22 -16.56
N GLU A 237 -5.23 13.34 -17.21
CA GLU A 237 -5.66 14.62 -17.77
C GLU A 237 -5.91 15.66 -16.68
N LYS A 238 -6.42 15.22 -15.53
CA LYS A 238 -6.80 16.09 -14.40
C LYS A 238 -6.33 15.50 -13.08
N ALA A 239 -5.79 16.35 -12.22
CA ALA A 239 -5.42 15.97 -10.86
C ALA A 239 -6.68 15.64 -10.05
N VAL A 240 -6.61 14.56 -9.29
CA VAL A 240 -7.76 14.07 -8.52
C VAL A 240 -7.69 14.58 -7.09
N GLY A 241 -8.87 14.77 -6.47
CA GLY A 241 -8.98 15.24 -5.08
C GLY A 241 -8.92 16.75 -4.91
N THR A 242 -9.06 17.50 -5.98
CA THR A 242 -9.28 18.94 -5.95
C THR A 242 -10.77 19.25 -6.17
N GLU A 243 -11.31 20.28 -5.49
CA GLU A 243 -12.70 20.73 -5.71
C GLU A 243 -12.92 21.17 -7.16
N GLN A 244 -11.91 21.83 -7.74
CA GLN A 244 -11.83 22.15 -9.15
C GLN A 244 -10.83 21.21 -9.81
N LEU A 245 -11.26 20.47 -10.83
CA LEU A 245 -10.42 19.55 -11.59
C LEU A 245 -9.29 20.33 -12.29
N VAL A 246 -8.09 20.33 -11.70
CA VAL A 246 -6.91 21.01 -12.24
C VAL A 246 -6.25 20.09 -13.28
N ALA A 247 -5.99 20.65 -14.49
CA ALA A 247 -5.28 19.91 -15.53
C ALA A 247 -3.86 19.56 -15.07
N VAL A 248 -3.44 18.30 -15.30
CA VAL A 248 -2.09 17.84 -14.98
C VAL A 248 -1.13 18.30 -16.08
N GLN A 249 -0.14 19.10 -15.71
CA GLN A 249 0.92 19.52 -16.60
C GLN A 249 2.01 18.42 -16.70
N LYS A 250 2.73 18.37 -17.81
CA LYS A 250 3.90 17.49 -17.97
C LYS A 250 4.92 17.69 -16.85
N ILE A 251 5.60 16.62 -16.49
CA ILE A 251 6.69 16.65 -15.50
C ILE A 251 7.84 17.47 -16.04
N ARG A 252 8.50 18.21 -15.15
CA ARG A 252 9.64 19.09 -15.49
C ARG A 252 10.89 18.70 -14.73
N SER A 253 12.05 18.95 -15.31
CA SER A 253 13.33 18.80 -14.60
C SER A 253 13.36 19.70 -13.36
N ASN A 254 14.05 19.24 -12.31
CA ASN A 254 14.14 19.84 -10.98
C ASN A 254 12.82 19.90 -10.20
N GLU A 255 11.79 19.24 -10.67
CA GLU A 255 10.51 19.16 -9.96
C GLU A 255 10.57 18.15 -8.82
N PRO A 256 10.08 18.49 -7.59
CA PRO A 256 9.92 17.54 -6.52
C PRO A 256 8.66 16.68 -6.74
N LEU A 257 8.80 15.37 -6.62
CA LEU A 257 7.71 14.40 -6.65
C LEU A 257 7.71 13.54 -5.40
N VAL A 258 6.54 13.01 -5.03
CA VAL A 258 6.42 11.89 -4.11
C VAL A 258 6.05 10.66 -4.90
N LEU A 259 6.77 9.58 -4.65
CA LEU A 259 6.65 8.30 -5.32
C LEU A 259 6.18 7.24 -4.33
N ASN A 260 5.18 6.44 -4.74
CA ASN A 260 4.75 5.25 -4.01
C ASN A 260 5.06 4.02 -4.86
N ALA A 261 6.02 3.20 -4.41
CA ALA A 261 6.38 1.93 -5.01
C ALA A 261 6.02 0.80 -4.03
N GLY A 262 4.94 0.07 -4.30
CA GLY A 262 4.39 -0.87 -3.32
C GLY A 262 4.09 -0.17 -1.99
N THR A 263 4.64 -0.67 -0.89
CA THR A 263 4.50 -0.06 0.45
C THR A 263 5.49 1.08 0.71
N ALA A 264 6.51 1.23 -0.15
CA ALA A 264 7.51 2.27 0.00
C ALA A 264 6.98 3.64 -0.45
N VAL A 265 7.21 4.65 0.38
CA VAL A 265 6.95 6.06 0.06
C VAL A 265 8.26 6.83 0.14
N THR A 266 8.60 7.52 -0.95
CA THR A 266 9.80 8.34 -1.01
C THR A 266 9.54 9.64 -1.77
N SER A 267 10.26 10.69 -1.44
CA SER A 267 10.32 11.88 -2.27
C SER A 267 11.54 11.81 -3.19
N GLY A 268 11.44 12.45 -4.35
CA GLY A 268 12.56 12.53 -5.28
C GLY A 268 12.54 13.83 -6.05
N ILE A 269 13.67 14.12 -6.67
CA ILE A 269 13.82 15.26 -7.59
C ILE A 269 13.98 14.73 -9.00
N VAL A 270 13.22 15.24 -9.94
CA VAL A 270 13.31 14.88 -11.35
C VAL A 270 14.62 15.43 -11.90
N ILE A 271 15.51 14.54 -12.33
CA ILE A 271 16.80 14.90 -12.93
C ILE A 271 16.59 15.29 -14.38
N SER A 272 15.80 14.50 -15.10
CA SER A 272 15.49 14.66 -16.53
C SER A 272 14.05 14.28 -16.79
N ALA A 273 13.37 15.03 -17.65
CA ALA A 273 12.05 14.70 -18.15
C ALA A 273 12.06 14.89 -19.67
N ARG A 274 11.75 13.83 -20.43
CA ARG A 274 11.72 13.82 -21.88
C ARG A 274 10.49 13.06 -22.35
N GLU A 275 9.60 13.73 -23.06
CA GLU A 275 8.33 13.15 -23.51
C GLU A 275 7.58 12.47 -22.37
N ASP A 276 7.53 11.13 -22.38
CA ASP A 276 6.85 10.30 -21.37
C ASP A 276 7.85 9.56 -20.46
N ILE A 277 9.12 9.98 -20.42
CA ILE A 277 10.16 9.40 -19.59
C ILE A 277 10.61 10.41 -18.54
N ALA A 278 10.71 9.99 -17.29
CA ALA A 278 11.25 10.79 -16.20
C ALA A 278 12.31 10.02 -15.40
N ASP A 279 13.49 10.62 -15.27
CA ASP A 279 14.55 10.13 -14.39
C ASP A 279 14.48 10.86 -13.07
N VAL A 280 14.33 10.13 -11.95
CA VAL A 280 14.13 10.70 -10.63
C VAL A 280 15.20 10.20 -9.67
N SER A 281 15.88 11.13 -8.98
CA SER A 281 16.76 10.83 -7.85
C SER A 281 15.95 10.77 -6.57
N LEU A 282 16.02 9.66 -5.85
CA LEU A 282 15.21 9.39 -4.67
C LEU A 282 15.92 9.84 -3.40
N LYS A 283 15.17 10.43 -2.46
CA LYS A 283 15.68 10.80 -1.14
C LYS A 283 15.90 9.58 -0.24
N LYS A 284 14.99 8.61 -0.31
CA LYS A 284 15.10 7.28 0.30
C LYS A 284 15.06 6.28 -0.84
N PRO A 285 16.04 5.39 -0.98
CA PRO A 285 16.01 4.36 -2.03
C PRO A 285 14.82 3.41 -1.84
N ILE A 286 14.46 2.74 -2.89
CA ILE A 286 13.40 1.73 -2.89
C ILE A 286 13.95 0.39 -3.38
N CYS A 287 13.35 -0.71 -2.92
CA CYS A 287 13.61 -2.05 -3.43
C CYS A 287 12.44 -2.43 -4.34
N ALA A 288 12.68 -2.46 -5.66
CA ALA A 288 11.65 -2.72 -6.65
C ALA A 288 12.23 -3.38 -7.91
N GLU A 289 11.39 -4.08 -8.65
CA GLU A 289 11.74 -4.71 -9.93
C GLU A 289 11.45 -3.78 -11.11
N VAL A 290 12.15 -4.01 -12.22
CA VAL A 290 11.77 -3.46 -13.53
C VAL A 290 10.35 -3.91 -13.88
N GLY A 291 9.55 -3.03 -14.42
CA GLY A 291 8.12 -3.26 -14.68
C GLY A 291 7.20 -2.94 -13.51
N SER A 292 7.73 -2.66 -12.30
CA SER A 292 6.91 -2.27 -11.15
C SER A 292 6.24 -0.92 -11.37
N LYS A 293 4.97 -0.81 -11.01
CA LYS A 293 4.22 0.45 -11.07
C LYS A 293 4.51 1.32 -9.85
N VAL A 294 4.68 2.61 -10.09
CA VAL A 294 4.95 3.64 -9.10
C VAL A 294 3.93 4.76 -9.25
N ALA A 295 3.20 5.06 -8.20
CA ALA A 295 2.28 6.19 -8.21
C ALA A 295 3.05 7.50 -8.02
N LEU A 296 2.69 8.53 -8.82
CA LEU A 296 3.35 9.82 -8.86
C LEU A 296 2.45 10.90 -8.29
N SER A 297 2.93 11.60 -7.27
CA SER A 297 2.21 12.72 -6.64
C SER A 297 3.01 14.01 -6.74
N ARG A 298 2.32 15.09 -7.07
CA ARG A 298 2.84 16.46 -7.19
C ARG A 298 2.19 17.34 -6.13
N ARG A 299 2.90 18.33 -5.65
CA ARG A 299 2.34 19.33 -4.75
C ARG A 299 1.46 20.30 -5.54
N ILE A 300 0.17 20.34 -5.23
CA ILE A 300 -0.81 21.28 -5.79
C ILE A 300 -1.42 22.05 -4.63
N GLY A 301 -1.14 23.35 -4.55
CA GLY A 301 -1.40 24.14 -3.36
C GLY A 301 -0.59 23.61 -2.16
N GLU A 302 -1.26 23.35 -1.05
CA GLU A 302 -0.61 22.85 0.17
C GLU A 302 -0.57 21.32 0.28
N SER A 303 -1.17 20.60 -0.67
CA SER A 303 -1.35 19.15 -0.59
C SER A 303 -0.64 18.39 -1.72
N TRP A 304 -0.17 17.18 -1.41
CA TRP A 304 0.30 16.25 -2.41
C TRP A 304 -0.89 15.58 -3.08
N ARG A 305 -0.99 15.71 -4.41
CA ARG A 305 -2.06 15.17 -5.24
C ARG A 305 -1.52 14.18 -6.25
N LEU A 306 -2.27 13.13 -6.46
CA LEU A 306 -1.93 12.12 -7.44
C LEU A 306 -2.09 12.70 -8.85
N ILE A 307 -1.03 12.58 -9.67
CA ILE A 307 -0.98 13.12 -11.03
C ILE A 307 -0.85 12.06 -12.11
N GLY A 308 -0.52 10.82 -11.74
CA GLY A 308 -0.32 9.74 -12.67
C GLY A 308 0.46 8.59 -12.04
N PHE A 309 0.98 7.74 -12.87
CA PHE A 309 1.87 6.65 -12.46
C PHE A 309 3.06 6.54 -13.42
N GLY A 310 4.10 5.84 -12.97
CA GLY A 310 5.23 5.46 -13.79
C GLY A 310 5.45 3.96 -13.73
N THR A 311 6.06 3.39 -14.76
CA THR A 311 6.56 2.02 -14.76
C THR A 311 8.09 2.06 -14.72
N ILE A 312 8.72 1.35 -13.80
CA ILE A 312 10.19 1.29 -13.68
C ILE A 312 10.76 0.56 -14.90
N ARG A 313 11.74 1.20 -15.53
CA ARG A 313 12.44 0.68 -16.73
C ARG A 313 13.62 -0.18 -16.36
#